data_92a162c54bec3aa6020f24df9c8b40ea
#
_entry.id   92a162c54bec3aa6020f24df9c8b40ea
#
_cell.length_a   1.000
_cell.length_b   1.000
_cell.length_c   1.000
_cell.angle_alpha   90.00
_cell.angle_beta   90.00
_cell.angle_gamma   90.00
#
_symmetry.space_group_name_H-M   'P 1'
#
loop_
_entity.id
_entity.type
_entity.pdbx_description
1 polymer ?
#
loop_
_entity_poly.entity_id
_entity_poly.type
_entity_poly.pdbx_seq_one_letter_code
_entity_poly.pdbx_strand_id
1 'polypeptide(L)'
;MPHADYGPIKVPETGEDERYLYLSDVVPTAWQAVKYAAPPEGGSLAVLGLGPIGQMSARIGRHLGYRVLAVDPVAERRAMAERHGIETLDSAGDVAERLKDLTDGRGPDSVVDAVGMEAHGSHVAGVAHAAVGLLPSPLGRKAMETVGVDKLDALYTAIDAVRRGGTISISGVYGGMKDPMPMLTLFDKQVQMRMGQCNVKFWIDELLPLVDDPSDPLGVLDLATHQVPLSQAPEMYEKFQKKEDGCIKVVLKP
;
A
#
# COMPACT_ATOMS: atom_id res chain seq x y z
N MET A 1 13.31 -1.54 -26.84
CA MET A 1 12.94 -2.01 -25.48
C MET A 1 13.80 -3.20 -25.13
N PRO A 2 14.62 -3.14 -24.07
CA PRO A 2 15.38 -4.31 -23.60
C PRO A 2 14.44 -5.46 -23.24
N HIS A 3 14.84 -6.70 -23.49
CA HIS A 3 14.05 -7.92 -23.21
C HIS A 3 12.65 -7.92 -23.85
N ALA A 4 12.50 -7.37 -25.07
CA ALA A 4 11.23 -7.28 -25.76
C ALA A 4 10.57 -8.66 -26.03
N ASP A 5 11.35 -9.71 -26.12
CA ASP A 5 10.88 -11.08 -26.29
C ASP A 5 10.36 -11.73 -24.99
N TYR A 6 10.68 -11.11 -23.83
CA TYR A 6 10.31 -11.63 -22.53
C TYR A 6 9.36 -10.71 -21.74
N GLY A 7 9.62 -9.39 -21.77
CA GLY A 7 8.91 -8.42 -20.93
C GLY A 7 7.43 -8.23 -21.25
N PRO A 8 7.03 -8.03 -22.52
CA PRO A 8 5.65 -7.82 -22.89
C PRO A 8 4.77 -9.03 -22.60
N ILE A 9 3.54 -8.76 -22.17
CA ILE A 9 2.51 -9.75 -21.92
C ILE A 9 1.33 -9.40 -22.81
N LYS A 10 0.90 -10.35 -23.65
CA LYS A 10 -0.28 -10.17 -24.48
C LYS A 10 -1.52 -10.25 -23.60
N VAL A 11 -2.35 -9.23 -23.66
CA VAL A 11 -3.68 -9.20 -23.03
C VAL A 11 -4.78 -9.46 -24.07
N PRO A 12 -5.98 -9.94 -23.66
CA PRO A 12 -7.12 -10.10 -24.55
C PRO A 12 -7.55 -8.76 -25.18
N GLU A 13 -8.10 -8.83 -26.39
CA GLU A 13 -8.70 -7.68 -27.09
C GLU A 13 -10.18 -7.56 -26.71
N THR A 14 -10.47 -7.00 -25.53
CA THR A 14 -11.86 -6.91 -25.02
C THR A 14 -12.52 -5.55 -25.28
N GLY A 15 -11.74 -4.54 -25.69
CA GLY A 15 -12.21 -3.15 -25.84
C GLY A 15 -12.25 -2.36 -24.52
N GLU A 16 -11.88 -2.96 -23.39
CA GLU A 16 -11.75 -2.31 -22.10
C GLU A 16 -10.29 -2.33 -21.62
N ASP A 17 -9.43 -1.71 -22.42
CA ASP A 17 -7.98 -1.72 -22.19
C ASP A 17 -7.58 -1.15 -20.82
N GLU A 18 -8.41 -0.29 -20.24
CA GLU A 18 -8.15 0.37 -18.95
C GLU A 18 -7.98 -0.65 -17.81
N ARG A 19 -8.68 -1.78 -17.84
CA ARG A 19 -8.55 -2.83 -16.81
C ARG A 19 -7.15 -3.42 -16.74
N TYR A 20 -6.43 -3.47 -17.85
CA TYR A 20 -5.10 -4.05 -17.94
C TYR A 20 -3.99 -3.07 -17.56
N LEU A 21 -4.26 -1.76 -17.45
CA LEU A 21 -3.27 -0.75 -17.06
C LEU A 21 -2.60 -1.07 -15.72
N TYR A 22 -3.38 -1.64 -14.81
CA TYR A 22 -2.92 -1.89 -13.45
C TYR A 22 -2.14 -3.21 -13.30
N LEU A 23 -2.12 -4.06 -14.34
CA LEU A 23 -1.31 -5.28 -14.36
C LEU A 23 0.19 -5.01 -14.50
N SER A 24 0.56 -3.79 -14.89
CA SER A 24 1.97 -3.40 -14.97
C SER A 24 2.63 -3.19 -13.59
N ASP A 25 1.83 -2.91 -12.54
CA ASP A 25 2.33 -2.59 -11.21
C ASP A 25 1.31 -2.83 -10.10
N VAL A 26 0.21 -2.06 -10.04
CA VAL A 26 -0.66 -1.96 -8.85
C VAL A 26 -1.25 -3.31 -8.43
N VAL A 27 -1.85 -4.04 -9.35
CA VAL A 27 -2.51 -5.32 -9.04
C VAL A 27 -1.49 -6.39 -8.64
N PRO A 28 -0.40 -6.65 -9.41
CA PRO A 28 0.58 -7.66 -9.01
C PRO A 28 1.37 -7.26 -7.75
N THR A 29 1.63 -5.98 -7.52
CA THR A 29 2.29 -5.51 -6.30
C THR A 29 1.41 -5.77 -5.07
N ALA A 30 0.13 -5.45 -5.14
CA ALA A 30 -0.82 -5.73 -4.09
C ALA A 30 -1.05 -7.23 -3.88
N TRP A 31 -1.11 -8.00 -4.96
CA TRP A 31 -1.19 -9.46 -4.89
C TRP A 31 0.01 -10.05 -4.17
N GLN A 32 1.22 -9.68 -4.59
CA GLN A 32 2.45 -10.11 -3.92
C GLN A 32 2.45 -9.74 -2.44
N ALA A 33 2.01 -8.52 -2.10
CA ALA A 33 1.94 -8.08 -0.72
C ALA A 33 1.05 -8.98 0.13
N VAL A 34 -0.13 -9.35 -0.36
CA VAL A 34 -1.05 -10.26 0.34
C VAL A 34 -0.51 -11.68 0.40
N LYS A 35 0.05 -12.20 -0.71
CA LYS A 35 0.69 -13.53 -0.73
C LYS A 35 1.89 -13.61 0.21
N TYR A 36 2.63 -12.52 0.37
CA TYR A 36 3.76 -12.45 1.32
C TYR A 36 3.30 -12.33 2.77
N ALA A 37 2.19 -11.66 3.01
CA ALA A 37 1.55 -11.60 4.32
C ALA A 37 1.03 -12.97 4.78
N ALA A 38 0.53 -13.78 3.85
CA ALA A 38 0.13 -15.17 4.03
C ALA A 38 -0.66 -15.42 5.33
N PRO A 39 -1.78 -14.72 5.61
CA PRO A 39 -2.61 -15.06 6.75
C PRO A 39 -3.10 -16.50 6.65
N PRO A 40 -3.41 -17.18 7.76
CA PRO A 40 -4.05 -18.49 7.70
C PRO A 40 -5.45 -18.39 7.06
N GLU A 41 -6.00 -19.51 6.61
CA GLU A 41 -7.36 -19.55 6.05
C GLU A 41 -8.37 -18.95 7.02
N GLY A 42 -9.22 -18.04 6.54
CA GLY A 42 -10.18 -17.28 7.35
C GLY A 42 -9.54 -16.32 8.37
N GLY A 43 -8.23 -16.14 8.32
CA GLY A 43 -7.50 -15.25 9.23
C GLY A 43 -7.72 -13.77 8.97
N SER A 44 -7.09 -12.96 9.82
CA SER A 44 -7.18 -11.50 9.79
C SER A 44 -5.96 -10.86 9.13
N LEU A 45 -6.20 -9.87 8.27
CA LEU A 45 -5.21 -9.09 7.56
C LEU A 45 -5.41 -7.60 7.86
N ALA A 46 -4.44 -6.95 8.50
CA ALA A 46 -4.42 -5.51 8.55
C ALA A 46 -3.69 -4.93 7.33
N VAL A 47 -4.22 -3.83 6.78
CA VAL A 47 -3.59 -3.08 5.68
C VAL A 47 -3.39 -1.65 6.13
N LEU A 48 -2.14 -1.23 6.24
CA LEU A 48 -1.77 0.13 6.60
C LEU A 48 -1.57 0.95 5.33
N GLY A 49 -2.35 2.02 5.20
CA GLY A 49 -2.41 2.86 4.01
C GLY A 49 -3.40 2.35 2.95
N LEU A 50 -4.25 3.24 2.45
CA LEU A 50 -5.25 2.99 1.42
C LEU A 50 -4.99 3.84 0.15
N GLY A 51 -3.72 3.99 -0.22
CA GLY A 51 -3.31 4.40 -1.56
C GLY A 51 -3.65 3.30 -2.59
N PRO A 52 -3.21 3.42 -3.85
CA PRO A 52 -3.54 2.43 -4.89
C PRO A 52 -3.22 0.99 -4.50
N ILE A 53 -2.02 0.78 -3.94
CA ILE A 53 -1.56 -0.56 -3.50
C ILE A 53 -2.39 -1.04 -2.32
N GLY A 54 -2.63 -0.19 -1.32
CA GLY A 54 -3.42 -0.56 -0.13
C GLY A 54 -4.87 -0.86 -0.45
N GLN A 55 -5.53 -0.05 -1.30
CA GLN A 55 -6.88 -0.33 -1.80
C GLN A 55 -6.95 -1.72 -2.44
N MET A 56 -6.02 -2.02 -3.32
CA MET A 56 -6.00 -3.30 -4.01
C MET A 56 -5.62 -4.44 -3.09
N SER A 57 -4.66 -4.27 -2.16
CA SER A 57 -4.32 -5.29 -1.16
C SER A 57 -5.51 -5.66 -0.27
N ALA A 58 -6.29 -4.66 0.14
CA ALA A 58 -7.48 -4.88 0.97
C ALA A 58 -8.56 -5.67 0.19
N ARG A 59 -8.81 -5.32 -1.07
CA ARG A 59 -9.77 -6.02 -1.94
C ARG A 59 -9.33 -7.44 -2.25
N ILE A 60 -8.06 -7.65 -2.56
CA ILE A 60 -7.47 -8.98 -2.77
C ILE A 60 -7.57 -9.82 -1.50
N GLY A 61 -7.23 -9.25 -0.34
CA GLY A 61 -7.35 -9.94 0.94
C GLY A 61 -8.77 -10.43 1.18
N ARG A 62 -9.78 -9.58 0.93
CA ARG A 62 -11.19 -9.96 1.02
C ARG A 62 -11.58 -11.02 0.00
N HIS A 63 -11.14 -10.88 -1.25
CA HIS A 63 -11.39 -11.87 -2.31
C HIS A 63 -10.86 -13.26 -1.93
N LEU A 64 -9.70 -13.31 -1.25
CA LEU A 64 -9.09 -14.54 -0.76
C LEU A 64 -9.73 -15.06 0.56
N GLY A 65 -10.79 -14.41 1.06
CA GLY A 65 -11.55 -14.86 2.22
C GLY A 65 -10.98 -14.43 3.58
N TYR A 66 -10.06 -13.47 3.62
CA TYR A 66 -9.55 -12.93 4.88
C TYR A 66 -10.49 -11.84 5.45
N ARG A 67 -10.53 -11.73 6.78
CA ARG A 67 -11.08 -10.55 7.43
C ARG A 67 -10.08 -9.40 7.30
N VAL A 68 -10.43 -8.35 6.58
CA VAL A 68 -9.53 -7.23 6.31
C VAL A 68 -9.87 -6.03 7.17
N LEU A 69 -8.86 -5.49 7.87
CA LEU A 69 -8.91 -4.26 8.66
C LEU A 69 -7.98 -3.25 8.01
N ALA A 70 -8.48 -2.19 7.41
CA ALA A 70 -7.67 -1.23 6.68
C ALA A 70 -7.60 0.12 7.39
N VAL A 71 -6.42 0.73 7.39
CA VAL A 71 -6.15 1.97 8.12
C VAL A 71 -5.65 3.06 7.18
N ASP A 72 -6.30 4.23 7.19
CA ASP A 72 -5.84 5.41 6.44
C ASP A 72 -6.36 6.70 7.09
N PRO A 73 -5.59 7.80 7.15
CA PRO A 73 -6.06 9.09 7.65
C PRO A 73 -7.13 9.74 6.75
N VAL A 74 -7.13 9.46 5.44
CA VAL A 74 -7.99 10.13 4.46
C VAL A 74 -9.37 9.49 4.40
N ALA A 75 -10.40 10.24 4.76
CA ALA A 75 -11.78 9.72 4.86
C ALA A 75 -12.31 9.19 3.52
N GLU A 76 -12.00 9.87 2.41
CA GLU A 76 -12.42 9.46 1.07
C GLU A 76 -11.82 8.11 0.67
N ARG A 77 -10.58 7.83 1.08
CA ARG A 77 -9.92 6.54 0.85
C ARG A 77 -10.55 5.42 1.66
N ARG A 78 -10.90 5.70 2.91
CA ARG A 78 -11.64 4.74 3.74
C ARG A 78 -13.02 4.46 3.16
N ALA A 79 -13.77 5.50 2.78
CA ALA A 79 -15.07 5.34 2.15
C ALA A 79 -15.02 4.52 0.85
N MET A 80 -13.94 4.66 0.07
CA MET A 80 -13.71 3.83 -1.11
C MET A 80 -13.54 2.36 -0.75
N ALA A 81 -12.74 2.04 0.27
CA ALA A 81 -12.55 0.65 0.73
C ALA A 81 -13.85 0.06 1.32
N GLU A 82 -14.62 0.86 2.05
CA GLU A 82 -15.92 0.45 2.63
C GLU A 82 -16.94 0.06 1.57
N ARG A 83 -16.96 0.72 0.40
CA ARG A 83 -17.83 0.31 -0.73
C ARG A 83 -17.53 -1.12 -1.20
N HIS A 84 -16.30 -1.60 -0.99
CA HIS A 84 -15.90 -2.98 -1.25
C HIS A 84 -16.04 -3.90 -0.02
N GLY A 85 -16.77 -3.45 1.02
CA GLY A 85 -17.08 -4.24 2.22
C GLY A 85 -15.85 -4.50 3.12
N ILE A 86 -14.90 -3.58 3.15
CA ILE A 86 -13.70 -3.63 4.00
C ILE A 86 -13.96 -2.82 5.26
N GLU A 87 -13.62 -3.38 6.42
CA GLU A 87 -13.65 -2.64 7.70
C GLU A 87 -12.50 -1.62 7.71
N THR A 88 -12.80 -0.35 8.00
CA THR A 88 -11.78 0.70 8.00
C THR A 88 -11.62 1.38 9.36
N LEU A 89 -10.42 1.89 9.61
CA LEU A 89 -10.07 2.70 10.77
C LEU A 89 -9.38 3.98 10.34
N ASP A 90 -9.68 5.06 11.05
CA ASP A 90 -8.87 6.27 11.01
C ASP A 90 -7.50 6.03 11.66
N SER A 91 -6.45 6.66 11.17
CA SER A 91 -5.11 6.53 11.74
C SER A 91 -4.89 7.34 13.02
N ALA A 92 -5.91 8.04 13.55
CA ALA A 92 -5.79 8.79 14.78
C ALA A 92 -5.69 7.89 16.03
N GLY A 93 -4.88 8.30 16.99
CA GLY A 93 -4.68 7.57 18.24
C GLY A 93 -3.81 6.33 18.11
N ASP A 94 -3.94 5.41 19.06
CA ASP A 94 -3.20 4.15 19.05
C ASP A 94 -3.84 3.13 18.11
N VAL A 95 -3.36 3.11 16.88
CA VAL A 95 -3.82 2.21 15.83
C VAL A 95 -3.52 0.75 16.18
N ALA A 96 -2.35 0.49 16.76
CA ALA A 96 -1.94 -0.88 17.09
C ALA A 96 -2.87 -1.49 18.14
N GLU A 97 -3.22 -0.72 19.18
CA GLU A 97 -4.13 -1.17 20.22
C GLU A 97 -5.55 -1.40 19.67
N ARG A 98 -6.04 -0.47 18.84
CA ARG A 98 -7.36 -0.63 18.18
C ARG A 98 -7.43 -1.87 17.28
N LEU A 99 -6.35 -2.18 16.56
CA LEU A 99 -6.28 -3.41 15.74
C LEU A 99 -6.28 -4.68 16.62
N LYS A 100 -5.63 -4.63 17.79
CA LYS A 100 -5.68 -5.74 18.78
C LYS A 100 -7.09 -5.90 19.33
N ASP A 101 -7.76 -4.82 19.73
CA ASP A 101 -9.14 -4.86 20.23
C ASP A 101 -10.09 -5.52 19.24
N LEU A 102 -9.95 -5.21 17.94
CA LEU A 102 -10.75 -5.81 16.88
C LEU A 102 -10.39 -7.28 16.58
N THR A 103 -9.33 -7.80 17.18
CA THR A 103 -8.82 -9.15 16.98
C THR A 103 -8.63 -9.91 18.29
N ASP A 104 -9.58 -9.72 19.24
CA ASP A 104 -9.64 -10.38 20.55
C ASP A 104 -8.36 -10.20 21.38
N GLY A 105 -7.75 -9.03 21.33
CA GLY A 105 -6.51 -8.67 22.05
C GLY A 105 -5.23 -9.27 21.49
N ARG A 106 -5.29 -10.15 20.48
CA ARG A 106 -4.11 -10.85 19.93
C ARG A 106 -3.33 -10.03 18.90
N GLY A 107 -3.99 -9.18 18.18
CA GLY A 107 -3.54 -8.54 16.97
C GLY A 107 -3.85 -9.36 15.70
N PRO A 108 -3.84 -8.73 14.51
CA PRO A 108 -4.09 -9.38 13.23
C PRO A 108 -3.05 -10.47 12.94
N ASP A 109 -3.46 -11.51 12.23
CA ASP A 109 -2.58 -12.62 11.86
C ASP A 109 -1.43 -12.14 10.97
N SER A 110 -1.72 -11.17 10.10
CA SER A 110 -0.71 -10.56 9.24
C SER A 110 -1.01 -9.09 9.00
N VAL A 111 0.04 -8.35 8.64
CA VAL A 111 -0.04 -6.92 8.30
C VAL A 111 0.62 -6.67 6.95
N VAL A 112 -0.04 -5.92 6.09
CA VAL A 112 0.55 -5.32 4.89
C VAL A 112 0.84 -3.86 5.18
N ASP A 113 2.10 -3.47 5.09
CA ASP A 113 2.51 -2.07 5.09
C ASP A 113 2.55 -1.57 3.64
N ALA A 114 1.56 -0.77 3.26
CA ALA A 114 1.43 -0.12 1.96
C ALA A 114 1.71 1.40 2.04
N VAL A 115 2.33 1.87 3.12
CA VAL A 115 2.67 3.29 3.34
C VAL A 115 4.13 3.58 3.00
N GLY A 116 5.05 2.81 3.60
CA GLY A 116 6.47 3.08 3.45
C GLY A 116 6.87 4.46 3.96
N MET A 117 7.76 5.13 3.22
CA MET A 117 8.25 6.48 3.55
C MET A 117 7.23 7.61 3.32
N GLU A 118 6.03 7.31 2.84
CA GLU A 118 4.95 8.28 2.66
C GLU A 118 4.14 8.51 3.94
N ALA A 119 4.52 7.89 5.05
CA ALA A 119 3.94 8.15 6.36
C ALA A 119 4.08 9.64 6.71
N HIS A 120 2.95 10.33 6.81
CA HIS A 120 2.87 11.72 7.21
C HIS A 120 2.29 11.72 8.64
N GLY A 121 3.17 11.63 9.63
CA GLY A 121 2.77 11.41 11.03
C GLY A 121 2.98 12.57 11.98
N SER A 122 3.74 13.62 11.65
CA SER A 122 3.87 14.74 12.57
C SER A 122 3.92 16.11 11.87
N HIS A 123 3.24 17.10 12.47
CA HIS A 123 3.36 18.51 12.09
C HIS A 123 4.81 19.00 12.14
N VAL A 124 5.66 18.38 12.97
CA VAL A 124 7.09 18.66 13.11
C VAL A 124 7.85 18.22 11.85
N ALA A 125 7.50 17.09 11.26
CA ALA A 125 8.10 16.61 10.00
C ALA A 125 7.80 17.56 8.82
N GLY A 126 6.59 18.13 8.75
CA GLY A 126 6.22 19.11 7.75
C GLY A 126 7.09 20.38 7.81
N VAL A 127 7.33 20.91 9.02
CA VAL A 127 8.19 22.08 9.24
C VAL A 127 9.66 21.75 8.96
N ALA A 128 10.14 20.56 9.36
CA ALA A 128 11.48 20.11 9.09
C ALA A 128 11.72 19.88 7.57
N HIS A 129 10.76 19.35 6.83
CA HIS A 129 10.85 19.21 5.36
C HIS A 129 10.94 20.57 4.65
N ALA A 130 10.13 21.56 5.09
CA ALA A 130 10.18 22.91 4.54
C ALA A 130 11.55 23.58 4.79
N ALA A 131 12.11 23.38 5.98
CA ALA A 131 13.45 23.90 6.34
C ALA A 131 14.59 23.20 5.57
N VAL A 132 14.49 21.88 5.37
CA VAL A 132 15.48 21.09 4.61
C VAL A 132 15.42 21.39 3.11
N GLY A 133 14.24 21.72 2.56
CA GLY A 133 14.09 22.15 1.16
C GLY A 133 14.81 23.47 0.81
N LEU A 134 15.20 24.25 1.82
CA LEU A 134 15.97 25.50 1.67
C LEU A 134 17.49 25.27 1.74
N LEU A 135 17.96 24.05 2.01
CA LEU A 135 19.40 23.74 2.13
C LEU A 135 19.99 23.32 0.76
N PRO A 136 21.28 23.64 0.49
CA PRO A 136 21.98 23.16 -0.71
C PRO A 136 21.98 21.63 -0.78
N SER A 137 21.83 21.08 -2.00
CA SER A 137 21.59 19.66 -2.30
C SER A 137 22.39 18.60 -1.49
N PRO A 138 23.68 18.77 -1.17
CA PRO A 138 24.43 17.77 -0.41
C PRO A 138 24.06 17.76 1.09
N LEU A 139 23.79 18.93 1.67
CA LEU A 139 23.36 19.06 3.08
C LEU A 139 21.90 18.68 3.25
N GLY A 140 21.04 19.02 2.30
CA GLY A 140 19.63 18.62 2.29
C GLY A 140 19.47 17.10 2.28
N ARG A 141 20.29 16.39 1.47
CA ARG A 141 20.28 14.92 1.43
C ARG A 141 20.68 14.30 2.76
N LYS A 142 21.73 14.79 3.40
CA LYS A 142 22.20 14.30 4.69
C LYS A 142 21.24 14.62 5.84
N ALA A 143 20.58 15.79 5.78
CA ALA A 143 19.52 16.15 6.72
C ALA A 143 18.27 15.29 6.53
N MET A 144 17.86 14.97 5.29
CA MET A 144 16.77 14.05 4.99
C MET A 144 17.04 12.63 5.49
N GLU A 145 18.27 12.16 5.43
CA GLU A 145 18.68 10.86 5.99
C GLU A 145 18.57 10.83 7.52
N THR A 146 18.79 11.97 8.18
CA THR A 146 18.77 12.10 9.64
C THR A 146 17.36 12.36 10.21
N VAL A 147 16.49 13.07 9.47
CA VAL A 147 15.10 13.39 9.86
C VAL A 147 14.13 12.22 9.58
N GLY A 148 14.63 11.11 9.03
CA GLY A 148 13.81 9.96 8.63
C GLY A 148 13.14 9.14 9.74
N VAL A 149 13.24 9.54 11.01
CA VAL A 149 12.67 8.81 12.15
C VAL A 149 11.14 8.77 12.09
N ASP A 150 10.48 9.86 11.70
CA ASP A 150 9.02 9.93 11.58
C ASP A 150 8.44 9.08 10.44
N LYS A 151 9.29 8.56 9.56
CA LYS A 151 8.87 7.76 8.40
C LYS A 151 8.75 6.27 8.69
N LEU A 152 9.01 5.85 9.93
CA LEU A 152 8.88 4.46 10.36
C LEU A 152 7.58 4.17 11.12
N ASP A 153 6.71 5.17 11.32
CA ASP A 153 5.50 5.02 12.14
C ASP A 153 4.60 3.88 11.67
N ALA A 154 4.43 3.71 10.35
CA ALA A 154 3.66 2.61 9.81
C ALA A 154 4.31 1.25 10.10
N LEU A 155 5.63 1.15 9.98
CA LEU A 155 6.37 -0.07 10.30
C LEU A 155 6.31 -0.39 11.79
N TYR A 156 6.48 0.59 12.68
CA TYR A 156 6.34 0.39 14.12
C TYR A 156 4.91 -0.01 14.49
N THR A 157 3.91 0.65 13.92
CA THR A 157 2.51 0.25 14.06
C THR A 157 2.28 -1.20 13.63
N ALA A 158 2.85 -1.61 12.50
CA ALA A 158 2.76 -3.00 12.03
C ALA A 158 3.40 -3.99 13.02
N ILE A 159 4.59 -3.65 13.55
CA ILE A 159 5.30 -4.49 14.53
C ILE A 159 4.52 -4.60 15.83
N ASP A 160 3.93 -3.50 16.29
CA ASP A 160 3.17 -3.47 17.54
C ASP A 160 1.81 -4.16 17.41
N ALA A 161 1.14 -3.99 16.27
CA ALA A 161 -0.18 -4.55 16.02
C ALA A 161 -0.15 -6.06 15.75
N VAL A 162 0.77 -6.55 14.91
CA VAL A 162 0.79 -7.95 14.48
C VAL A 162 0.85 -8.92 15.67
N ARG A 163 0.10 -10.02 15.62
CA ARG A 163 0.15 -11.02 16.69
C ARG A 163 1.51 -11.71 16.82
N ARG A 164 1.73 -12.39 17.92
CA ARG A 164 2.89 -13.30 18.07
C ARG A 164 2.86 -14.39 16.99
N GLY A 165 4.01 -14.66 16.37
CA GLY A 165 4.14 -15.58 15.25
C GLY A 165 3.48 -15.11 13.96
N GLY A 166 3.08 -13.84 13.89
CA GLY A 166 2.46 -13.25 12.71
C GLY A 166 3.47 -12.79 11.65
N THR A 167 2.96 -12.33 10.52
CA THR A 167 3.78 -11.92 9.37
C THR A 167 3.52 -10.46 9.01
N ILE A 168 4.58 -9.70 8.74
CA ILE A 168 4.51 -8.36 8.16
C ILE A 168 5.03 -8.42 6.73
N SER A 169 4.18 -8.07 5.78
CA SER A 169 4.55 -7.87 4.38
C SER A 169 4.78 -6.39 4.14
N ILE A 170 6.00 -6.03 3.77
CA ILE A 170 6.37 -4.63 3.51
C ILE A 170 6.37 -4.41 2.00
N SER A 171 5.33 -3.73 1.52
CA SER A 171 5.19 -3.26 0.14
C SER A 171 5.60 -1.79 0.00
N GLY A 172 5.50 -1.03 1.09
CA GLY A 172 6.00 0.34 1.17
C GLY A 172 7.52 0.40 1.04
N VAL A 173 8.04 1.40 0.34
CA VAL A 173 9.48 1.54 0.11
C VAL A 173 10.12 2.34 1.25
N TYR A 174 11.14 1.76 1.87
CA TYR A 174 11.99 2.40 2.84
C TYR A 174 13.40 2.60 2.26
N GLY A 175 13.74 3.84 1.89
CA GLY A 175 15.07 4.17 1.36
C GLY A 175 16.10 4.42 2.48
N GLY A 176 17.35 4.05 2.22
CA GLY A 176 18.47 4.30 3.13
C GLY A 176 18.55 3.34 4.32
N MET A 177 19.38 3.70 5.30
CA MET A 177 19.49 2.96 6.57
C MET A 177 18.38 3.39 7.52
N LYS A 178 17.70 2.43 8.15
CA LYS A 178 16.62 2.65 9.11
C LYS A 178 16.99 2.08 10.47
N ASP A 179 17.20 2.98 11.42
CA ASP A 179 17.58 2.66 12.80
C ASP A 179 16.88 3.68 13.73
N PRO A 180 16.38 3.29 14.92
CA PRO A 180 16.49 1.96 15.52
C PRO A 180 15.41 0.97 15.06
N MET A 181 15.77 -0.32 14.92
CA MET A 181 14.81 -1.40 14.76
C MET A 181 14.54 -2.07 16.11
N PRO A 182 13.30 -2.32 16.51
CA PRO A 182 12.95 -2.95 17.77
C PRO A 182 13.20 -4.49 17.72
N MET A 183 14.46 -4.87 17.55
CA MET A 183 14.86 -6.26 17.31
C MET A 183 14.44 -7.20 18.45
N LEU A 184 14.46 -6.72 19.71
CA LEU A 184 14.01 -7.53 20.83
C LEU A 184 12.52 -7.85 20.77
N THR A 185 11.69 -6.87 20.39
CA THR A 185 10.26 -7.06 20.18
C THR A 185 9.97 -8.04 19.05
N LEU A 186 10.67 -7.90 17.92
CA LEU A 186 10.55 -8.80 16.77
C LEU A 186 10.93 -10.23 17.16
N PHE A 187 12.03 -10.40 17.90
CA PHE A 187 12.50 -11.69 18.39
C PHE A 187 11.51 -12.32 19.37
N ASP A 188 11.07 -11.56 20.38
CA ASP A 188 10.12 -12.04 21.38
C ASP A 188 8.77 -12.44 20.74
N LYS A 189 8.24 -11.61 19.84
CA LYS A 189 6.98 -11.88 19.13
C LYS A 189 7.13 -12.95 18.03
N GLN A 190 8.34 -13.38 17.67
CA GLN A 190 8.61 -14.33 16.58
C GLN A 190 8.03 -13.84 15.23
N VAL A 191 8.16 -12.54 14.95
CA VAL A 191 7.58 -11.92 13.75
C VAL A 191 8.36 -12.34 12.51
N GLN A 192 7.64 -12.71 11.46
CA GLN A 192 8.20 -12.88 10.13
C GLN A 192 8.05 -11.55 9.37
N MET A 193 9.10 -11.14 8.66
CA MET A 193 9.06 -9.97 7.77
C MET A 193 9.40 -10.39 6.35
N ARG A 194 8.60 -9.95 5.40
CA ARG A 194 8.80 -10.26 4.00
C ARG A 194 8.65 -9.01 3.14
N MET A 195 9.59 -8.78 2.23
CA MET A 195 9.63 -7.59 1.38
C MET A 195 10.34 -7.90 0.07
N GLY A 196 10.16 -7.06 -0.93
CA GLY A 196 10.87 -7.16 -2.20
C GLY A 196 10.15 -6.47 -3.33
N GLN A 197 10.88 -6.20 -4.40
CA GLN A 197 10.33 -5.70 -5.66
C GLN A 197 9.28 -6.68 -6.19
N CYS A 198 8.20 -6.15 -6.78
CA CYS A 198 7.16 -7.00 -7.34
C CYS A 198 7.66 -7.80 -8.55
N ASN A 199 7.43 -9.08 -8.52
CA ASN A 199 7.67 -10.01 -9.61
C ASN A 199 6.43 -10.10 -10.52
N VAL A 200 6.13 -9.00 -11.24
CA VAL A 200 4.90 -8.88 -12.05
C VAL A 200 4.64 -10.13 -12.88
N LYS A 201 5.63 -10.57 -13.65
CA LYS A 201 5.49 -11.71 -14.56
C LYS A 201 5.24 -13.04 -13.86
N PHE A 202 5.72 -13.20 -12.62
CA PHE A 202 5.50 -14.39 -11.82
C PHE A 202 4.02 -14.56 -11.42
N TRP A 203 3.32 -13.43 -11.21
CA TRP A 203 1.94 -13.42 -10.75
C TRP A 203 0.90 -13.34 -11.87
N ILE A 204 1.33 -13.08 -13.11
CA ILE A 204 0.41 -12.73 -14.20
C ILE A 204 -0.59 -13.85 -14.54
N ASP A 205 -0.16 -15.10 -14.46
CA ASP A 205 -1.02 -16.25 -14.78
C ASP A 205 -2.16 -16.43 -13.75
N GLU A 206 -1.94 -16.01 -12.48
CA GLU A 206 -2.99 -15.97 -11.47
C GLU A 206 -3.90 -14.74 -11.63
N LEU A 207 -3.35 -13.62 -12.09
CA LEU A 207 -4.01 -12.31 -12.08
C LEU A 207 -4.82 -12.04 -13.36
N LEU A 208 -4.31 -12.46 -14.51
CA LEU A 208 -4.96 -12.15 -15.79
C LEU A 208 -6.41 -12.65 -15.85
N PRO A 209 -6.75 -13.87 -15.40
CA PRO A 209 -8.13 -14.32 -15.35
C PRO A 209 -9.02 -13.48 -14.45
N LEU A 210 -8.50 -12.97 -13.33
CA LEU A 210 -9.26 -12.14 -12.38
C LEU A 210 -9.52 -10.74 -12.93
N VAL A 211 -8.54 -10.18 -13.64
CA VAL A 211 -8.67 -8.85 -14.24
C VAL A 211 -9.51 -8.89 -15.51
N ASP A 212 -9.48 -10.00 -16.26
CA ASP A 212 -10.26 -10.20 -17.47
C ASP A 212 -11.73 -10.55 -17.19
N ASP A 213 -12.05 -10.97 -15.97
CA ASP A 213 -13.41 -11.33 -15.56
C ASP A 213 -14.35 -10.11 -15.67
N PRO A 214 -15.44 -10.19 -16.49
CA PRO A 214 -16.39 -9.09 -16.63
C PRO A 214 -17.08 -8.68 -15.32
N SER A 215 -17.13 -9.55 -14.30
CA SER A 215 -17.70 -9.23 -13.00
C SER A 215 -16.80 -8.33 -12.15
N ASP A 216 -15.57 -8.07 -12.59
CA ASP A 216 -14.54 -7.28 -11.90
C ASP A 216 -14.42 -7.62 -10.42
N PRO A 217 -14.07 -8.87 -10.07
CA PRO A 217 -14.11 -9.35 -8.68
C PRO A 217 -13.15 -8.60 -7.73
N LEU A 218 -12.17 -7.91 -8.28
CA LEU A 218 -11.23 -7.08 -7.53
C LEU A 218 -11.58 -5.59 -7.56
N GLY A 219 -12.58 -5.17 -8.36
CA GLY A 219 -12.94 -3.76 -8.53
C GLY A 219 -11.81 -2.95 -9.17
N VAL A 220 -11.11 -3.50 -10.15
CA VAL A 220 -9.92 -2.88 -10.77
C VAL A 220 -10.27 -1.56 -11.45
N LEU A 221 -11.43 -1.52 -12.14
CA LEU A 221 -11.89 -0.33 -12.87
C LEU A 221 -12.21 0.85 -11.94
N ASP A 222 -12.61 0.59 -10.70
CA ASP A 222 -12.93 1.61 -9.70
C ASP A 222 -11.68 2.37 -9.19
N LEU A 223 -10.47 1.86 -9.45
CA LEU A 223 -9.23 2.57 -9.11
C LEU A 223 -9.02 3.85 -9.91
N ALA A 224 -9.56 3.94 -11.13
CA ALA A 224 -9.47 5.12 -12.00
C ALA A 224 -10.38 6.24 -11.50
N THR A 225 -10.03 6.88 -10.38
CA THR A 225 -10.83 7.98 -9.82
C THR A 225 -10.87 9.20 -10.71
N HIS A 226 -9.86 9.38 -11.55
CA HIS A 226 -9.76 10.49 -12.50
C HIS A 226 -9.34 9.98 -13.88
N GLN A 227 -10.03 10.47 -14.91
CA GLN A 227 -9.70 10.22 -16.31
C GLN A 227 -9.66 11.57 -17.03
N VAL A 228 -8.48 11.97 -17.46
CA VAL A 228 -8.25 13.32 -18.02
C VAL A 228 -7.35 13.27 -19.25
N PRO A 229 -7.39 14.29 -20.13
CA PRO A 229 -6.43 14.42 -21.22
C PRO A 229 -5.00 14.52 -20.70
N LEU A 230 -4.03 14.03 -21.48
CA LEU A 230 -2.60 14.08 -21.14
C LEU A 230 -2.11 15.50 -20.80
N SER A 231 -2.69 16.53 -21.42
CA SER A 231 -2.36 17.93 -21.13
C SER A 231 -2.59 18.37 -19.69
N GLN A 232 -3.46 17.67 -18.95
CA GLN A 232 -3.75 17.94 -17.53
C GLN A 232 -2.86 17.17 -16.57
N ALA A 233 -1.90 16.40 -17.06
CA ALA A 233 -1.01 15.61 -16.21
C ALA A 233 -0.34 16.43 -15.09
N PRO A 234 0.21 17.66 -15.30
CA PRO A 234 0.83 18.42 -14.22
C PRO A 234 -0.13 18.71 -13.05
N GLU A 235 -1.39 19.07 -13.36
CA GLU A 235 -2.42 19.33 -12.35
C GLU A 235 -2.76 18.05 -11.56
N MET A 236 -2.88 16.92 -12.25
CA MET A 236 -3.19 15.64 -11.62
C MET A 236 -2.06 15.13 -10.73
N TYR A 237 -0.80 15.36 -11.08
CA TYR A 237 0.33 15.08 -10.20
C TYR A 237 0.26 15.89 -8.90
N GLU A 238 -0.07 17.17 -8.99
CA GLU A 238 -0.23 18.03 -7.81
C GLU A 238 -1.40 17.57 -6.92
N LYS A 239 -2.56 17.29 -7.52
CA LYS A 239 -3.76 16.78 -6.84
C LYS A 239 -3.48 15.45 -6.13
N PHE A 240 -2.82 14.51 -6.80
CA PHE A 240 -2.44 13.22 -6.22
C PHE A 240 -1.48 13.41 -5.03
N GLN A 241 -0.48 14.27 -5.16
CA GLN A 241 0.50 14.54 -4.10
C GLN A 241 -0.18 15.17 -2.86
N LYS A 242 -1.12 16.08 -3.07
CA LYS A 242 -1.88 16.72 -1.99
C LYS A 242 -2.97 15.82 -1.38
N LYS A 243 -3.25 14.66 -1.99
CA LYS A 243 -4.31 13.73 -1.59
C LYS A 243 -5.72 14.37 -1.60
N GLU A 244 -5.95 15.27 -2.54
CA GLU A 244 -7.20 16.01 -2.72
C GLU A 244 -8.17 15.25 -3.64
N ASP A 245 -9.46 15.58 -3.51
CA ASP A 245 -10.54 15.16 -4.41
C ASP A 245 -10.65 13.62 -4.55
N GLY A 246 -10.36 12.89 -3.48
CA GLY A 246 -10.39 11.42 -3.49
C GLY A 246 -9.46 10.77 -4.51
N CYS A 247 -8.42 11.47 -4.97
CA CYS A 247 -7.52 11.00 -6.02
C CYS A 247 -6.74 9.75 -5.57
N ILE A 248 -7.04 8.62 -6.21
CA ILE A 248 -6.34 7.32 -6.00
C ILE A 248 -5.48 6.99 -7.21
N LYS A 249 -6.05 7.02 -8.40
CA LYS A 249 -5.33 6.75 -9.65
C LYS A 249 -5.89 7.63 -10.77
N VAL A 250 -4.97 8.14 -11.59
CA VAL A 250 -5.32 8.97 -12.74
C VAL A 250 -5.00 8.23 -14.03
N VAL A 251 -5.97 8.12 -14.91
CA VAL A 251 -5.78 7.64 -16.28
C VAL A 251 -5.62 8.86 -17.20
N LEU A 252 -4.47 8.98 -17.82
CA LEU A 252 -4.17 10.03 -18.79
C LEU A 252 -4.50 9.51 -20.20
N LYS A 253 -5.40 10.20 -20.88
CA LYS A 253 -5.77 9.87 -22.28
C LYS A 253 -5.01 10.76 -23.25
N PRO A 254 -4.38 10.18 -24.31
CA PRO A 254 -3.67 10.93 -25.36
C PRO A 254 -4.54 11.95 -26.06
#